data_eecc40a7bff331ce4345cabec7c7f4bd
#
_entry.id   eecc40a7bff331ce4345cabec7c7f4bd
#
_cell.length_a   1.000
_cell.length_b   1.000
_cell.length_c   1.000
_cell.angle_alpha   90.00
_cell.angle_beta   90.00
_cell.angle_gamma   90.00
#
_symmetry.space_group_name_H-M   'P 1'
#
loop_
_entity.id
_entity.type
_entity.pdbx_description
1 polymer ?
#
loop_
_entity_poly.entity_id
_entity_poly.type
_entity_poly.pdbx_seq_one_letter_code
_entity_poly.pdbx_strand_id
1 'polypeptide(L)'
;MRAVEWRGAPIDDDFVEIIETCVQCRGCEPACPSGVPFGRLIEGTREALARERTITPRWQRWAFAMLPRHRTLLAGSTMLALAQRLRLAPRRLGVGRLPLRRGPAVTPTGSDVWLFTGCVMDAWQRDTHRNTARVLDAIGVTYAVPGSSGSCCGALHTHAGLRDEAVELALGVMASMPGEAPILVNSAGCGAALKDYGHLLGTDGARRFAARVFDVHEWIAPRLDAVPDLRPLGEPVIVQDPCHLRHVQKAHLPVRAVVGRFAEVIELDDEGLCCGAGGAYSALQPELAGEIRERKVATIERAYERSGATVVVSANPGCSMHLQQALAARGIDVRHPIDLLAAALP
;
A
#
# COMPACT_ATOMS: atom_id res chain seq x y z
N MET A 1 0.28 -17.32 20.64
CA MET A 1 1.58 -17.71 20.06
C MET A 1 2.46 -18.44 21.10
N ARG A 2 3.08 -17.76 22.09
CA ARG A 2 4.00 -18.39 23.06
C ARG A 2 3.40 -19.59 23.83
N ALA A 3 2.12 -19.52 24.21
CA ALA A 3 1.44 -20.61 24.90
C ALA A 3 1.28 -21.86 24.02
N VAL A 4 1.02 -21.68 22.72
CA VAL A 4 0.94 -22.76 21.74
C VAL A 4 2.30 -23.41 21.57
N GLU A 5 3.33 -22.61 21.26
CA GLU A 5 4.67 -23.11 20.94
C GLU A 5 5.40 -23.74 22.13
N TRP A 6 5.31 -23.15 23.34
CA TRP A 6 6.10 -23.58 24.49
C TRP A 6 5.34 -24.41 25.51
N ARG A 7 4.01 -24.34 25.53
CA ARG A 7 3.16 -25.02 26.49
C ARG A 7 2.20 -26.00 25.86
N GLY A 8 2.22 -26.19 24.54
CA GLY A 8 1.33 -27.08 23.83
C GLY A 8 -0.15 -26.69 23.95
N ALA A 9 -0.44 -25.39 24.13
CA ALA A 9 -1.83 -24.94 24.13
C ALA A 9 -2.50 -25.30 22.79
N PRO A 10 -3.77 -25.69 22.77
CA PRO A 10 -4.44 -26.08 21.53
C PRO A 10 -4.56 -24.90 20.58
N ILE A 11 -4.45 -25.17 19.29
CA ILE A 11 -4.85 -24.26 18.23
C ILE A 11 -6.36 -24.46 18.03
N ASP A 12 -7.15 -23.78 18.86
CA ASP A 12 -8.61 -23.78 18.80
C ASP A 12 -9.14 -22.64 17.94
N ASP A 13 -10.46 -22.54 17.84
CA ASP A 13 -11.10 -21.52 17.02
C ASP A 13 -10.93 -20.12 17.62
N ASP A 14 -10.88 -19.99 18.94
CA ASP A 14 -10.63 -18.73 19.63
C ASP A 14 -9.23 -18.19 19.33
N PHE A 15 -8.22 -19.08 19.31
CA PHE A 15 -6.87 -18.70 18.92
C PHE A 15 -6.82 -18.21 17.46
N VAL A 16 -7.49 -18.91 16.54
CA VAL A 16 -7.57 -18.52 15.13
C VAL A 16 -8.25 -17.15 14.99
N GLU A 17 -9.39 -16.94 15.66
CA GLU A 17 -10.11 -15.67 15.63
C GLU A 17 -9.22 -14.50 16.10
N ILE A 18 -8.52 -14.66 17.23
CA ILE A 18 -7.59 -13.62 17.73
C ILE A 18 -6.49 -13.30 16.69
N ILE A 19 -5.94 -14.30 16.01
CA ILE A 19 -4.92 -14.10 15.00
C ILE A 19 -5.48 -13.42 13.75
N GLU A 20 -6.72 -13.74 13.36
CA GLU A 20 -7.37 -13.16 12.18
C GLU A 20 -7.86 -11.72 12.42
N THR A 21 -8.17 -11.33 13.64
CA THR A 21 -8.54 -9.94 13.97
C THR A 21 -7.39 -8.95 13.87
N CYS A 22 -6.15 -9.41 13.76
CA CYS A 22 -5.00 -8.52 13.59
C CYS A 22 -4.95 -7.94 12.17
N VAL A 23 -5.05 -6.60 12.06
CA VAL A 23 -4.97 -5.86 10.78
C VAL A 23 -3.54 -5.77 10.21
N GLN A 24 -2.54 -6.25 10.93
CA GLN A 24 -1.10 -6.21 10.57
C GLN A 24 -0.55 -4.81 10.30
N CYS A 25 -1.01 -3.80 11.01
CA CYS A 25 -0.50 -2.43 10.86
C CYS A 25 0.93 -2.23 11.41
N ARG A 26 1.41 -3.16 12.25
CA ARG A 26 2.72 -3.15 12.92
C ARG A 26 3.00 -1.92 13.81
N GLY A 27 1.99 -1.13 14.13
CA GLY A 27 2.10 -0.01 15.07
C GLY A 27 2.47 -0.41 16.49
N CYS A 28 2.25 -1.68 16.86
CA CYS A 28 2.68 -2.23 18.16
C CYS A 28 4.21 -2.43 18.26
N GLU A 29 4.94 -2.52 17.15
CA GLU A 29 6.40 -2.71 17.17
C GLU A 29 7.16 -1.49 17.72
N PRO A 30 6.94 -0.25 17.20
CA PRO A 30 7.60 0.93 17.76
C PRO A 30 7.12 1.28 19.17
N ALA A 31 5.92 0.85 19.57
CA ALA A 31 5.40 1.03 20.91
C ALA A 31 5.91 -0.01 21.91
N CYS A 32 6.54 -1.10 21.45
CA CYS A 32 7.01 -2.18 22.30
C CYS A 32 8.39 -1.84 22.92
N PRO A 33 8.52 -1.67 24.24
CA PRO A 33 9.80 -1.36 24.88
C PRO A 33 10.83 -2.52 24.75
N SER A 34 10.34 -3.75 24.52
CA SER A 34 11.19 -4.94 24.34
C SER A 34 11.57 -5.20 22.88
N GLY A 35 11.15 -4.35 21.94
CA GLY A 35 11.50 -4.48 20.52
C GLY A 35 11.02 -5.78 19.86
N VAL A 36 9.89 -6.33 20.28
CA VAL A 36 9.35 -7.58 19.72
C VAL A 36 8.99 -7.39 18.26
N PRO A 37 9.57 -8.18 17.32
CA PRO A 37 9.27 -8.09 15.88
C PRO A 37 7.91 -8.76 15.58
N PHE A 38 6.83 -8.14 16.03
CA PHE A 38 5.49 -8.74 16.00
C PHE A 38 5.00 -9.06 14.59
N GLY A 39 5.39 -8.28 13.59
CA GLY A 39 5.05 -8.56 12.18
C GLY A 39 5.53 -9.94 11.75
N ARG A 40 6.75 -10.32 12.10
CA ARG A 40 7.30 -11.66 11.81
C ARG A 40 6.58 -12.76 12.57
N LEU A 41 6.23 -12.49 13.83
CA LEU A 41 5.50 -13.46 14.65
C LEU A 41 4.11 -13.73 14.10
N ILE A 42 3.37 -12.69 13.72
CA ILE A 42 2.02 -12.85 13.18
C ILE A 42 2.02 -13.52 11.80
N GLU A 43 2.97 -13.18 10.93
CA GLU A 43 3.11 -13.80 9.61
C GLU A 43 3.49 -15.28 9.73
N GLY A 44 4.48 -15.62 10.56
CA GLY A 44 4.85 -17.02 10.82
C GLY A 44 3.72 -17.82 11.49
N THR A 45 2.94 -17.20 12.38
CA THR A 45 1.77 -17.84 12.98
C THR A 45 0.69 -18.12 11.94
N ARG A 46 0.39 -17.16 11.04
CA ARG A 46 -0.57 -17.37 9.95
C ARG A 46 -0.10 -18.42 8.95
N GLU A 47 1.20 -18.47 8.67
CA GLU A 47 1.79 -19.53 7.83
C GLU A 47 1.60 -20.92 8.47
N ALA A 48 1.89 -21.07 9.76
CA ALA A 48 1.67 -22.33 10.48
C ALA A 48 0.18 -22.72 10.48
N LEU A 49 -0.71 -21.77 10.78
CA LEU A 49 -2.16 -22.00 10.73
C LEU A 49 -2.65 -22.40 9.34
N ALA A 50 -2.13 -21.78 8.28
CA ALA A 50 -2.52 -22.10 6.90
C ALA A 50 -2.08 -23.50 6.46
N ARG A 51 -1.03 -24.06 7.09
CA ARG A 51 -0.56 -25.43 6.87
C ARG A 51 -1.38 -26.46 7.63
N GLU A 52 -1.75 -26.14 8.87
CA GLU A 52 -2.46 -27.07 9.75
C GLU A 52 -3.97 -27.04 9.54
N ARG A 53 -4.53 -25.88 9.19
CA ARG A 53 -5.96 -25.64 9.00
C ARG A 53 -6.22 -24.85 7.74
N THR A 54 -7.40 -25.01 7.15
CA THR A 54 -7.85 -24.17 6.03
C THR A 54 -8.40 -22.85 6.57
N ILE A 55 -7.54 -21.94 7.04
CA ILE A 55 -7.94 -20.60 7.49
C ILE A 55 -8.27 -19.65 6.34
N THR A 56 -7.66 -19.85 5.18
CA THR A 56 -7.90 -19.04 3.97
C THR A 56 -8.93 -19.73 3.09
N PRO A 57 -10.19 -19.24 2.99
CA PRO A 57 -11.24 -19.84 2.20
C PRO A 57 -10.87 -19.98 0.71
N ARG A 58 -11.42 -20.98 0.03
CA ARG A 58 -11.14 -21.23 -1.41
C ARG A 58 -11.40 -20.01 -2.30
N TRP A 59 -12.46 -19.25 -2.02
CA TRP A 59 -12.77 -18.05 -2.79
C TRP A 59 -11.71 -16.96 -2.63
N GLN A 60 -11.14 -16.80 -1.44
CA GLN A 60 -10.06 -15.83 -1.16
C GLN A 60 -8.76 -16.26 -1.87
N ARG A 61 -8.39 -17.55 -1.80
CA ARG A 61 -7.24 -18.09 -2.55
C ARG A 61 -7.40 -17.86 -4.05
N TRP A 62 -8.62 -18.11 -4.58
CA TRP A 62 -8.92 -17.85 -5.98
C TRP A 62 -8.80 -16.35 -6.30
N ALA A 63 -9.33 -15.46 -5.48
CA ALA A 63 -9.24 -14.03 -5.66
C ALA A 63 -7.76 -13.56 -5.65
N PHE A 64 -6.95 -14.08 -4.73
CA PHE A 64 -5.53 -13.75 -4.67
C PHE A 64 -4.76 -14.29 -5.89
N ALA A 65 -5.09 -15.49 -6.39
CA ALA A 65 -4.51 -16.03 -7.62
C ALA A 65 -4.83 -15.20 -8.88
N MET A 66 -5.83 -14.31 -8.82
CA MET A 66 -6.14 -13.37 -9.91
C MET A 66 -5.25 -12.11 -9.89
N LEU A 67 -4.67 -11.74 -8.75
CA LEU A 67 -3.86 -10.52 -8.62
C LEU A 67 -2.64 -10.46 -9.56
N PRO A 68 -1.85 -11.53 -9.73
CA PRO A 68 -0.73 -11.53 -10.67
C PRO A 68 -1.17 -11.66 -12.13
N ARG A 69 -2.41 -12.08 -12.40
CA ARG A 69 -2.95 -12.22 -13.75
C ARG A 69 -3.47 -10.89 -14.27
N HIS A 70 -2.57 -10.01 -14.66
CA HIS A 70 -2.85 -8.61 -14.98
C HIS A 70 -4.08 -8.39 -15.89
N ARG A 71 -4.18 -9.10 -17.03
CA ARG A 71 -5.32 -8.97 -17.96
C ARG A 71 -6.66 -9.36 -17.32
N THR A 72 -6.66 -10.43 -16.54
CA THR A 72 -7.84 -10.91 -15.83
C THR A 72 -8.26 -9.93 -14.73
N LEU A 73 -7.27 -9.39 -13.98
CA LEU A 73 -7.51 -8.37 -12.97
C LEU A 73 -8.12 -7.10 -13.58
N LEU A 74 -7.59 -6.62 -14.72
CA LEU A 74 -8.14 -5.46 -15.40
C LEU A 74 -9.58 -5.69 -15.88
N ALA A 75 -9.85 -6.84 -16.51
CA ALA A 75 -11.20 -7.20 -16.99
C ALA A 75 -12.18 -7.31 -15.81
N GLY A 76 -11.82 -8.07 -14.76
CA GLY A 76 -12.63 -8.22 -13.55
C GLY A 76 -12.89 -6.89 -12.84
N SER A 77 -11.88 -6.02 -12.75
CA SER A 77 -12.03 -4.67 -12.18
C SER A 77 -12.98 -3.80 -12.99
N THR A 78 -12.98 -3.91 -14.32
CA THR A 78 -13.92 -3.16 -15.18
C THR A 78 -15.34 -3.67 -15.01
N MET A 79 -15.53 -5.00 -14.96
CA MET A 79 -16.84 -5.60 -14.67
C MET A 79 -17.38 -5.19 -13.30
N LEU A 80 -16.53 -5.22 -12.27
CA LEU A 80 -16.91 -4.77 -10.92
C LEU A 80 -17.25 -3.27 -10.91
N ALA A 81 -16.48 -2.44 -11.62
CA ALA A 81 -16.76 -1.02 -11.76
C ALA A 81 -18.11 -0.75 -12.45
N LEU A 82 -18.48 -1.55 -13.44
CA LEU A 82 -19.81 -1.49 -14.09
C LEU A 82 -20.90 -1.93 -13.12
N ALA A 83 -20.72 -3.05 -12.43
CA ALA A 83 -21.65 -3.54 -11.42
C ALA A 83 -21.91 -2.51 -10.29
N GLN A 84 -20.85 -1.81 -9.85
CA GLN A 84 -20.98 -0.71 -8.87
C GLN A 84 -21.88 0.42 -9.40
N ARG A 85 -21.78 0.79 -10.68
CA ARG A 85 -22.62 1.85 -11.29
C ARG A 85 -24.06 1.45 -11.49
N LEU A 86 -24.27 0.17 -11.79
CA LEU A 86 -25.59 -0.42 -11.89
C LEU A 86 -26.20 -0.78 -10.51
N ARG A 87 -25.46 -0.50 -9.41
CA ARG A 87 -25.86 -0.84 -8.03
C ARG A 87 -26.07 -2.35 -7.79
N LEU A 88 -25.44 -3.18 -8.61
CA LEU A 88 -25.48 -4.65 -8.49
C LEU A 88 -24.37 -5.18 -7.57
N ALA A 89 -23.30 -4.41 -7.34
CA ALA A 89 -22.24 -4.79 -6.43
C ALA A 89 -22.66 -4.58 -4.97
N PRO A 90 -22.55 -5.61 -4.10
CA PRO A 90 -22.87 -5.48 -2.69
C PRO A 90 -21.96 -4.43 -2.01
N ARG A 91 -22.54 -3.52 -1.26
CA ARG A 91 -21.77 -2.51 -0.49
C ARG A 91 -20.81 -3.14 0.54
N ARG A 92 -21.09 -4.38 0.95
CA ARG A 92 -20.27 -5.17 1.88
C ARG A 92 -18.89 -5.56 1.34
N LEU A 93 -18.65 -5.43 0.02
CA LEU A 93 -17.32 -5.72 -0.56
C LEU A 93 -16.22 -4.78 -0.07
N GLY A 94 -16.55 -3.68 0.60
CA GLY A 94 -15.56 -2.75 1.17
C GLY A 94 -14.63 -2.09 0.13
N VAL A 95 -14.89 -2.31 -1.17
CA VAL A 95 -14.09 -1.77 -2.26
C VAL A 95 -14.66 -0.44 -2.70
N GLY A 96 -13.83 0.61 -2.68
CA GLY A 96 -14.19 1.94 -3.15
C GLY A 96 -14.67 1.95 -4.59
N ARG A 97 -15.17 3.09 -5.07
CA ARG A 97 -15.65 3.23 -6.44
C ARG A 97 -14.49 3.08 -7.44
N LEU A 98 -14.52 2.01 -8.23
CA LEU A 98 -13.48 1.69 -9.19
C LEU A 98 -13.59 2.52 -10.48
N PRO A 99 -12.46 2.82 -11.16
CA PRO A 99 -12.47 3.52 -12.44
C PRO A 99 -13.02 2.62 -13.55
N LEU A 100 -13.92 3.15 -14.39
CA LEU A 100 -14.38 2.48 -15.62
C LEU A 100 -13.37 2.60 -16.76
N ARG A 101 -12.71 3.75 -16.83
CA ARG A 101 -11.67 4.04 -17.81
C ARG A 101 -10.36 4.23 -17.07
N ARG A 102 -9.31 3.69 -17.64
CA ARG A 102 -7.93 3.86 -17.16
C ARG A 102 -7.15 4.59 -18.24
N GLY A 103 -6.25 5.45 -17.83
CA GLY A 103 -5.28 6.03 -18.76
C GLY A 103 -4.41 4.94 -19.41
N PRO A 104 -3.61 5.27 -20.44
CA PRO A 104 -2.65 4.36 -21.02
C PRO A 104 -1.64 3.88 -19.94
N ALA A 105 -1.09 2.68 -20.13
CA ALA A 105 0.01 2.21 -19.29
C ALA A 105 1.22 3.14 -19.46
N VAL A 106 2.06 3.20 -18.42
CA VAL A 106 3.34 3.94 -18.49
C VAL A 106 4.25 3.26 -19.51
N THR A 107 4.80 4.07 -20.43
CA THR A 107 5.78 3.60 -21.41
C THR A 107 7.17 3.86 -20.89
N PRO A 108 8.07 2.85 -20.86
CA PRO A 108 9.45 3.03 -20.43
C PRO A 108 10.18 4.08 -21.28
N THR A 109 11.06 4.87 -20.64
CA THR A 109 11.90 5.88 -21.33
C THR A 109 13.38 5.57 -21.24
N GLY A 110 13.78 4.64 -20.39
CA GLY A 110 15.17 4.22 -20.17
C GLY A 110 15.31 3.31 -18.96
N SER A 111 16.43 3.40 -18.24
CA SER A 111 16.79 2.43 -17.20
C SER A 111 17.47 3.00 -15.96
N ASP A 112 17.39 4.31 -15.72
CA ASP A 112 17.98 4.93 -14.51
C ASP A 112 17.34 4.42 -13.25
N VAL A 113 16.01 4.18 -13.30
CA VAL A 113 15.23 3.58 -12.20
C VAL A 113 14.19 2.60 -12.73
N TRP A 114 13.74 1.70 -11.87
CA TRP A 114 12.55 0.89 -12.08
C TRP A 114 11.34 1.56 -11.43
N LEU A 115 10.23 1.68 -12.15
CA LEU A 115 8.95 2.07 -11.61
C LEU A 115 8.08 0.82 -11.42
N PHE A 116 7.96 0.33 -10.19
CA PHE A 116 7.11 -0.82 -9.86
C PHE A 116 5.64 -0.42 -9.85
N THR A 117 4.86 -0.94 -10.79
CA THR A 117 3.46 -0.57 -10.96
C THR A 117 2.48 -1.35 -10.08
N GLY A 118 2.87 -2.56 -9.64
CA GLY A 118 2.01 -3.41 -8.82
C GLY A 118 0.76 -3.91 -9.55
N CYS A 119 -0.09 -4.64 -8.82
CA CYS A 119 -1.33 -5.20 -9.36
C CYS A 119 -2.53 -4.25 -9.18
N VAL A 120 -2.91 -3.98 -7.93
CA VAL A 120 -4.07 -3.14 -7.56
C VAL A 120 -3.85 -1.68 -7.97
N MET A 121 -2.65 -1.16 -7.75
CA MET A 121 -2.30 0.22 -8.09
C MET A 121 -2.46 0.47 -9.59
N ASP A 122 -1.91 -0.41 -10.45
CA ASP A 122 -2.07 -0.29 -11.90
C ASP A 122 -3.53 -0.49 -12.37
N ALA A 123 -4.29 -1.35 -11.68
CA ALA A 123 -5.67 -1.57 -12.04
C ALA A 123 -6.62 -0.42 -11.65
N TRP A 124 -6.35 0.27 -10.52
CA TRP A 124 -7.32 1.18 -9.90
C TRP A 124 -6.83 2.62 -9.78
N GLN A 125 -5.52 2.85 -9.73
CA GLN A 125 -4.88 4.17 -9.58
C GLN A 125 -3.71 4.36 -10.56
N ARG A 126 -3.87 3.92 -11.80
CA ARG A 126 -2.83 3.98 -12.83
C ARG A 126 -2.34 5.41 -13.10
N ASP A 127 -3.19 6.40 -12.94
CA ASP A 127 -2.81 7.79 -13.14
C ASP A 127 -1.71 8.26 -12.17
N THR A 128 -1.62 7.65 -10.97
CA THR A 128 -0.51 7.89 -10.04
C THR A 128 0.83 7.45 -10.63
N HIS A 129 0.89 6.33 -11.36
CA HIS A 129 2.13 5.94 -12.06
C HIS A 129 2.50 6.90 -13.19
N ARG A 130 1.50 7.39 -13.93
CA ARG A 130 1.70 8.41 -14.98
C ARG A 130 2.18 9.73 -14.38
N ASN A 131 1.64 10.12 -13.25
CA ASN A 131 2.08 11.31 -12.52
C ASN A 131 3.50 11.14 -11.98
N THR A 132 3.85 9.94 -11.48
CA THR A 132 5.24 9.64 -11.12
C THR A 132 6.18 9.76 -12.32
N ALA A 133 5.79 9.19 -13.46
CA ALA A 133 6.56 9.30 -14.70
C ALA A 133 6.78 10.78 -15.10
N ARG A 134 5.72 11.61 -15.03
CA ARG A 134 5.84 13.08 -15.30
C ARG A 134 6.82 13.76 -14.35
N VAL A 135 6.83 13.39 -13.08
CA VAL A 135 7.80 13.95 -12.11
C VAL A 135 9.21 13.50 -12.43
N LEU A 136 9.42 12.22 -12.77
CA LEU A 136 10.73 11.72 -13.19
C LEU A 136 11.23 12.39 -14.46
N ASP A 137 10.37 12.52 -15.47
CA ASP A 137 10.69 13.24 -16.72
C ASP A 137 11.09 14.70 -16.43
N ALA A 138 10.39 15.39 -15.51
CA ALA A 138 10.67 16.77 -15.15
C ALA A 138 12.04 16.97 -14.49
N ILE A 139 12.58 15.93 -13.84
CA ILE A 139 13.93 15.94 -13.24
C ILE A 139 14.97 15.23 -14.11
N GLY A 140 14.63 14.89 -15.35
CA GLY A 140 15.53 14.27 -16.30
C GLY A 140 15.92 12.83 -16.02
N VAL A 141 15.10 12.08 -15.29
CA VAL A 141 15.34 10.68 -14.90
C VAL A 141 14.53 9.74 -15.77
N THR A 142 15.20 8.81 -16.43
CA THR A 142 14.56 7.77 -17.26
C THR A 142 14.14 6.58 -16.40
N TYR A 143 13.12 5.85 -16.85
CA TYR A 143 12.57 4.73 -16.08
C TYR A 143 12.20 3.54 -16.96
N ALA A 144 12.40 2.36 -16.38
CA ALA A 144 11.85 1.10 -16.86
C ALA A 144 10.64 0.67 -16.03
N VAL A 145 9.82 -0.20 -16.58
CA VAL A 145 8.70 -0.84 -15.85
C VAL A 145 8.86 -2.36 -15.89
N PRO A 146 8.47 -3.09 -14.83
CA PRO A 146 8.56 -4.54 -14.82
C PRO A 146 7.66 -5.17 -15.89
N GLY A 147 8.06 -6.30 -16.43
CA GLY A 147 7.23 -7.12 -17.29
C GLY A 147 6.04 -7.76 -16.55
N SER A 148 5.25 -8.54 -17.26
CA SER A 148 4.02 -9.17 -16.73
C SER A 148 4.24 -10.06 -15.50
N SER A 149 5.44 -10.66 -15.33
CA SER A 149 5.82 -11.45 -14.17
C SER A 149 6.05 -10.62 -12.89
N GLY A 150 6.31 -9.30 -13.04
CA GLY A 150 6.55 -8.37 -11.94
C GLY A 150 5.30 -7.62 -11.47
N SER A 151 4.10 -8.13 -11.71
CA SER A 151 2.86 -7.38 -11.47
C SER A 151 2.35 -7.43 -10.03
N CYS A 152 2.71 -8.41 -9.20
CA CYS A 152 2.20 -8.55 -7.83
C CYS A 152 3.33 -8.77 -6.83
N CYS A 153 3.40 -7.92 -5.80
CA CYS A 153 4.42 -8.01 -4.75
C CYS A 153 4.26 -9.18 -3.75
N GLY A 154 3.16 -9.91 -3.77
CA GLY A 154 2.90 -11.01 -2.85
C GLY A 154 2.42 -10.61 -1.43
N ALA A 155 2.34 -9.32 -1.09
CA ALA A 155 1.98 -8.86 0.25
C ALA A 155 0.71 -9.49 0.81
N LEU A 156 -0.37 -9.58 0.02
CA LEU A 156 -1.63 -10.18 0.46
C LEU A 156 -1.51 -11.68 0.69
N HIS A 157 -0.65 -12.37 -0.05
CA HIS A 157 -0.36 -13.79 0.14
C HIS A 157 0.38 -14.00 1.47
N THR A 158 1.43 -13.21 1.74
CA THR A 158 2.15 -13.23 3.02
C THR A 158 1.19 -12.95 4.19
N HIS A 159 0.35 -11.93 4.08
CA HIS A 159 -0.63 -11.59 5.12
C HIS A 159 -1.68 -12.70 5.37
N ALA A 160 -1.96 -13.53 4.39
CA ALA A 160 -2.87 -14.67 4.51
C ALA A 160 -2.18 -15.98 4.91
N GLY A 161 -0.85 -15.98 5.16
CA GLY A 161 -0.07 -17.17 5.46
C GLY A 161 0.22 -18.06 4.25
N LEU A 162 -0.04 -17.57 3.03
CA LEU A 162 0.21 -18.29 1.77
C LEU A 162 1.65 -18.05 1.32
N ARG A 163 2.60 -18.60 2.08
CA ARG A 163 4.03 -18.32 1.92
C ARG A 163 4.58 -18.81 0.59
N ASP A 164 4.19 -20.00 0.14
CA ASP A 164 4.74 -20.60 -1.07
C ASP A 164 4.37 -19.77 -2.29
N GLU A 165 3.11 -19.33 -2.39
CA GLU A 165 2.64 -18.42 -3.43
C GLU A 165 3.33 -17.04 -3.34
N ALA A 166 3.57 -16.53 -2.12
CA ALA A 166 4.31 -15.28 -1.92
C ALA A 166 5.77 -15.38 -2.40
N VAL A 167 6.43 -16.52 -2.16
CA VAL A 167 7.80 -16.82 -2.62
C VAL A 167 7.86 -16.85 -4.15
N GLU A 168 6.93 -17.55 -4.81
CA GLU A 168 6.87 -17.59 -6.27
C GLU A 168 6.71 -16.18 -6.87
N LEU A 169 5.82 -15.37 -6.30
CA LEU A 169 5.62 -13.99 -6.74
C LEU A 169 6.86 -13.13 -6.53
N ALA A 170 7.53 -13.26 -5.38
CA ALA A 170 8.75 -12.53 -5.09
C ALA A 170 9.88 -12.85 -6.08
N LEU A 171 10.06 -14.13 -6.40
CA LEU A 171 11.03 -14.56 -7.42
C LEU A 171 10.71 -14.00 -8.81
N GLY A 172 9.43 -14.00 -9.20
CA GLY A 172 8.97 -13.40 -10.45
C GLY A 172 9.23 -11.89 -10.51
N VAL A 173 8.96 -11.17 -9.42
CA VAL A 173 9.23 -9.73 -9.31
C VAL A 173 10.74 -9.45 -9.40
N MET A 174 11.57 -10.19 -8.67
CA MET A 174 13.03 -10.03 -8.74
C MET A 174 13.58 -10.27 -10.14
N ALA A 175 13.11 -11.32 -10.82
CA ALA A 175 13.52 -11.64 -12.19
C ALA A 175 13.09 -10.55 -13.20
N SER A 176 11.99 -9.84 -12.95
CA SER A 176 11.47 -8.80 -13.84
C SER A 176 12.19 -7.46 -13.75
N MET A 177 12.98 -7.23 -12.70
CA MET A 177 13.72 -5.98 -12.46
C MET A 177 15.21 -6.28 -12.19
N PRO A 178 15.95 -6.79 -13.19
CA PRO A 178 17.37 -7.13 -13.04
C PRO A 178 18.25 -5.88 -12.85
N GLY A 179 19.53 -6.11 -12.57
CA GLY A 179 20.54 -5.05 -12.41
C GLY A 179 20.53 -4.39 -11.04
N GLU A 180 21.11 -3.21 -10.96
CA GLU A 180 21.35 -2.48 -9.71
C GLU A 180 20.56 -1.16 -9.58
N ALA A 181 19.79 -0.79 -10.62
CA ALA A 181 19.02 0.46 -10.62
C ALA A 181 18.00 0.50 -9.48
N PRO A 182 17.76 1.67 -8.85
CA PRO A 182 16.76 1.83 -7.81
C PRO A 182 15.36 1.41 -8.27
N ILE A 183 14.54 0.90 -7.33
CA ILE A 183 13.18 0.46 -7.58
C ILE A 183 12.23 1.38 -6.83
N LEU A 184 11.46 2.19 -7.54
CA LEU A 184 10.52 3.15 -6.98
C LEU A 184 9.12 2.54 -6.86
N VAL A 185 8.51 2.70 -5.70
CA VAL A 185 7.21 2.10 -5.39
C VAL A 185 6.23 3.16 -4.88
N ASN A 186 5.06 3.26 -5.49
CA ASN A 186 3.99 4.20 -5.11
C ASN A 186 3.00 3.65 -4.07
N SER A 187 3.24 2.47 -3.54
CA SER A 187 2.32 1.81 -2.60
C SER A 187 3.08 1.36 -1.37
N ALA A 188 2.75 1.95 -0.22
CA ALA A 188 3.39 1.63 1.05
C ALA A 188 3.37 0.13 1.39
N GLY A 189 2.25 -0.56 1.11
CA GLY A 189 2.14 -2.00 1.34
C GLY A 189 3.04 -2.83 0.42
N CYS A 190 3.11 -2.48 -0.87
CA CYS A 190 4.03 -3.13 -1.81
C CYS A 190 5.49 -2.82 -1.47
N GLY A 191 5.83 -1.56 -1.16
CA GLY A 191 7.19 -1.17 -0.78
C GLY A 191 7.68 -1.92 0.46
N ALA A 192 6.82 -2.07 1.47
CA ALA A 192 7.13 -2.87 2.66
C ALA A 192 7.40 -4.34 2.31
N ALA A 193 6.58 -4.95 1.45
CA ALA A 193 6.76 -6.34 1.03
C ALA A 193 8.06 -6.53 0.23
N LEU A 194 8.35 -5.65 -0.75
CA LEU A 194 9.58 -5.74 -1.54
C LEU A 194 10.84 -5.56 -0.68
N LYS A 195 10.81 -4.62 0.28
CA LYS A 195 11.91 -4.42 1.24
C LYS A 195 12.12 -5.63 2.18
N ASP A 196 11.08 -6.47 2.37
CA ASP A 196 11.15 -7.66 3.22
C ASP A 196 11.51 -8.96 2.45
N TYR A 197 11.73 -8.92 1.13
CA TYR A 197 12.10 -10.10 0.34
C TYR A 197 13.38 -10.78 0.84
N GLY A 198 14.32 -10.02 1.41
CA GLY A 198 15.51 -10.57 2.04
C GLY A 198 15.20 -11.54 3.18
N HIS A 199 14.14 -11.27 3.95
CA HIS A 199 13.64 -12.16 4.99
C HIS A 199 12.80 -13.32 4.41
N LEU A 200 11.87 -13.01 3.52
CA LEU A 200 10.98 -14.00 2.90
C LEU A 200 11.75 -15.12 2.21
N LEU A 201 12.79 -14.78 1.45
CA LEU A 201 13.57 -15.71 0.63
C LEU A 201 14.85 -16.20 1.30
N GLY A 202 15.39 -15.47 2.28
CA GLY A 202 16.60 -15.83 3.01
C GLY A 202 17.90 -15.78 2.21
N THR A 203 17.90 -15.24 0.98
CA THR A 203 19.05 -15.24 0.06
C THR A 203 19.75 -13.88 -0.02
N ASP A 204 21.05 -13.87 -0.34
CA ASP A 204 21.79 -12.63 -0.54
C ASP A 204 21.29 -11.84 -1.75
N GLY A 205 20.86 -12.52 -2.82
CA GLY A 205 20.21 -11.88 -3.96
C GLY A 205 18.96 -11.11 -3.59
N ALA A 206 18.11 -11.68 -2.73
CA ALA A 206 16.92 -11.02 -2.25
C ALA A 206 17.25 -9.83 -1.31
N ARG A 207 18.30 -9.95 -0.48
CA ARG A 207 18.79 -8.83 0.35
C ARG A 207 19.29 -7.66 -0.50
N ARG A 208 20.08 -7.95 -1.55
CA ARG A 208 20.52 -6.91 -2.51
C ARG A 208 19.36 -6.28 -3.25
N PHE A 209 18.38 -7.09 -3.71
CA PHE A 209 17.18 -6.56 -4.33
C PHE A 209 16.41 -5.62 -3.40
N ALA A 210 16.15 -6.03 -2.17
CA ALA A 210 15.44 -5.25 -1.15
C ALA A 210 16.12 -3.90 -0.85
N ALA A 211 17.46 -3.86 -0.86
CA ALA A 211 18.24 -2.65 -0.64
C ALA A 211 18.08 -1.59 -1.75
N ARG A 212 17.58 -1.97 -2.93
CA ARG A 212 17.30 -1.06 -4.06
C ARG A 212 15.88 -0.47 -4.03
N VAL A 213 15.03 -0.94 -3.12
CA VAL A 213 13.61 -0.56 -3.06
C VAL A 213 13.43 0.71 -2.24
N PHE A 214 12.77 1.69 -2.83
CA PHE A 214 12.45 2.97 -2.20
C PHE A 214 10.97 3.30 -2.38
N ASP A 215 10.36 3.91 -1.36
CA ASP A 215 9.14 4.68 -1.62
C ASP A 215 9.46 5.84 -2.56
N VAL A 216 8.53 6.19 -3.44
CA VAL A 216 8.78 7.24 -4.43
C VAL A 216 9.17 8.57 -3.79
N HIS A 217 8.56 8.93 -2.64
CA HIS A 217 8.87 10.16 -1.92
C HIS A 217 10.22 10.06 -1.19
N GLU A 218 10.58 8.88 -0.67
CA GLU A 218 11.89 8.60 -0.08
C GLU A 218 13.02 8.85 -1.09
N TRP A 219 12.80 8.48 -2.35
CA TRP A 219 13.76 8.66 -3.42
C TRP A 219 13.79 10.10 -3.98
N ILE A 220 12.62 10.78 -4.07
CA ILE A 220 12.51 12.14 -4.62
C ILE A 220 12.96 13.19 -3.61
N ALA A 221 12.69 13.04 -2.31
CA ALA A 221 12.96 14.07 -1.31
C ALA A 221 14.41 14.60 -1.33
N PRO A 222 15.47 13.79 -1.42
CA PRO A 222 16.83 14.30 -1.54
C PRO A 222 17.17 14.93 -2.91
N ARG A 223 16.23 14.92 -3.87
CA ARG A 223 16.37 15.44 -5.25
C ARG A 223 15.43 16.60 -5.54
N LEU A 224 14.82 17.16 -4.50
CA LEU A 224 13.83 18.25 -4.64
C LEU A 224 14.42 19.51 -5.32
N ASP A 225 15.72 19.72 -5.23
CA ASP A 225 16.40 20.84 -5.91
C ASP A 225 16.47 20.66 -7.44
N ALA A 226 16.32 19.43 -7.94
CA ALA A 226 16.21 19.14 -9.37
C ALA A 226 14.76 19.28 -9.89
N VAL A 227 13.77 19.38 -9.01
CA VAL A 227 12.37 19.59 -9.40
C VAL A 227 12.20 21.03 -9.82
N PRO A 228 11.58 21.32 -11.00
CA PRO A 228 11.29 22.70 -11.42
C PRO A 228 10.48 23.48 -10.38
N ASP A 229 10.45 24.81 -10.51
CA ASP A 229 9.64 25.65 -9.65
C ASP A 229 8.18 25.21 -9.64
N LEU A 230 7.71 24.82 -8.44
CA LEU A 230 6.36 24.30 -8.26
C LEU A 230 5.36 25.43 -8.04
N ARG A 231 4.19 25.29 -8.64
CA ARG A 231 3.06 26.18 -8.35
C ARG A 231 2.49 25.85 -6.96
N PRO A 232 2.35 26.85 -6.08
CA PRO A 232 1.69 26.64 -4.79
C PRO A 232 0.25 26.12 -4.98
N LEU A 233 -0.17 25.17 -4.17
CA LEU A 233 -1.52 24.60 -4.23
C LEU A 233 -2.61 25.59 -3.78
N GLY A 234 -2.23 26.57 -2.94
CA GLY A 234 -3.15 27.60 -2.42
C GLY A 234 -4.06 27.14 -1.27
N GLU A 235 -4.02 25.87 -0.91
CA GLU A 235 -4.73 25.28 0.24
C GLU A 235 -3.81 24.38 1.04
N PRO A 236 -4.03 24.24 2.37
CA PRO A 236 -3.27 23.31 3.19
C PRO A 236 -3.63 21.86 2.86
N VAL A 237 -2.69 20.94 3.16
CA VAL A 237 -2.83 19.51 2.87
C VAL A 237 -2.62 18.68 4.14
N ILE A 238 -3.59 17.87 4.49
CA ILE A 238 -3.49 16.93 5.62
C ILE A 238 -2.68 15.70 5.17
N VAL A 239 -1.65 15.35 5.94
CA VAL A 239 -0.83 14.15 5.66
C VAL A 239 -1.28 12.98 6.52
N GLN A 240 -1.79 11.94 5.87
CA GLN A 240 -2.10 10.65 6.49
C GLN A 240 -0.99 9.65 6.17
N ASP A 241 -0.32 9.17 7.20
CA ASP A 241 0.72 8.15 7.05
C ASP A 241 0.09 6.75 6.92
N PRO A 242 0.31 6.04 5.82
CA PRO A 242 0.05 4.61 5.79
C PRO A 242 0.92 3.89 6.82
N CYS A 243 0.34 2.99 7.60
CA CYS A 243 1.04 2.29 8.67
C CYS A 243 2.31 1.57 8.19
N HIS A 244 2.28 0.94 7.01
CA HIS A 244 3.45 0.29 6.43
C HIS A 244 4.54 1.28 5.98
N LEU A 245 4.18 2.50 5.57
CA LEU A 245 5.17 3.53 5.27
C LEU A 245 5.84 4.04 6.55
N ARG A 246 5.05 4.26 7.62
CA ARG A 246 5.53 4.81 8.88
C ARG A 246 6.27 3.75 9.72
N HIS A 247 5.63 2.62 10.02
CA HIS A 247 6.13 1.65 10.99
C HIS A 247 7.09 0.62 10.38
N VAL A 248 6.89 0.23 9.12
CA VAL A 248 7.70 -0.79 8.45
C VAL A 248 8.85 -0.18 7.66
N GLN A 249 8.55 0.70 6.72
CA GLN A 249 9.55 1.32 5.85
C GLN A 249 10.30 2.48 6.53
N LYS A 250 9.69 3.14 7.53
CA LYS A 250 10.21 4.36 8.19
C LYS A 250 10.46 5.50 7.20
N ALA A 251 9.68 5.55 6.11
CA ALA A 251 9.82 6.47 4.98
C ALA A 251 8.68 7.51 4.91
N HIS A 252 8.00 7.81 6.02
CA HIS A 252 6.88 8.75 6.08
C HIS A 252 7.31 10.23 6.08
N LEU A 253 8.46 10.57 6.67
CA LEU A 253 8.95 11.96 6.72
C LEU A 253 9.24 12.55 5.33
N PRO A 254 9.82 11.84 4.36
CA PRO A 254 9.98 12.32 2.99
C PRO A 254 8.70 12.82 2.32
N VAL A 255 7.52 12.28 2.65
CA VAL A 255 6.23 12.77 2.12
C VAL A 255 6.02 14.23 2.50
N ARG A 256 6.36 14.60 3.73
CA ARG A 256 6.23 16.00 4.22
C ARG A 256 7.19 16.93 3.51
N ALA A 257 8.44 16.48 3.29
CA ALA A 257 9.42 17.26 2.55
C ALA A 257 8.96 17.55 1.11
N VAL A 258 8.35 16.57 0.45
CA VAL A 258 7.80 16.72 -0.91
C VAL A 258 6.59 17.64 -0.91
N VAL A 259 5.59 17.41 -0.05
CA VAL A 259 4.36 18.21 0.00
C VAL A 259 4.64 19.65 0.44
N GLY A 260 5.54 19.84 1.38
CA GLY A 260 5.94 21.17 1.89
C GLY A 260 6.58 22.10 0.86
N ARG A 261 6.95 21.59 -0.34
CA ARG A 261 7.46 22.42 -1.44
C ARG A 261 6.35 23.23 -2.15
N PHE A 262 5.09 22.81 -2.04
CA PHE A 262 3.98 23.44 -2.77
C PHE A 262 2.70 23.64 -1.95
N ALA A 263 2.65 23.15 -0.71
CA ALA A 263 1.50 23.29 0.19
C ALA A 263 1.93 23.34 1.66
N GLU A 264 1.10 23.98 2.49
CA GLU A 264 1.22 23.86 3.95
C GLU A 264 0.83 22.46 4.39
N VAL A 265 1.67 21.81 5.20
CA VAL A 265 1.46 20.47 5.71
C VAL A 265 0.71 20.52 7.04
N ILE A 266 -0.43 19.84 7.10
CA ILE A 266 -1.22 19.68 8.33
C ILE A 266 -1.03 18.26 8.87
N GLU A 267 -0.54 18.17 10.11
CA GLU A 267 -0.31 16.91 10.79
C GLU A 267 -1.57 16.40 11.50
N LEU A 268 -1.72 15.07 11.52
CA LEU A 268 -2.73 14.41 12.35
C LEU A 268 -2.21 14.21 13.78
N ASP A 269 -3.12 14.26 14.74
CA ASP A 269 -2.88 14.07 16.18
C ASP A 269 -3.00 12.60 16.63
N ASP A 270 -2.58 11.65 15.79
CA ASP A 270 -2.85 10.22 16.00
C ASP A 270 -1.62 9.30 15.95
N GLU A 271 -0.42 9.87 15.85
CA GLU A 271 0.88 9.15 15.84
C GLU A 271 0.95 7.99 14.81
N GLY A 272 0.20 8.05 13.73
CA GLY A 272 0.19 7.04 12.69
C GLY A 272 -0.81 5.90 12.91
N LEU A 273 -1.94 6.18 13.55
CA LEU A 273 -3.06 5.25 13.67
C LEU A 273 -3.42 4.64 12.31
N CYS A 274 -3.71 3.33 12.29
CA CYS A 274 -4.12 2.61 11.08
C CYS A 274 -5.42 3.19 10.48
N CYS A 275 -5.52 3.13 9.15
CA CYS A 275 -6.75 3.51 8.44
C CYS A 275 -7.81 2.39 8.40
N GLY A 276 -7.47 1.17 8.84
CA GLY A 276 -8.37 0.01 8.82
C GLY A 276 -8.39 -0.78 7.50
N ALA A 277 -7.74 -0.32 6.42
CA ALA A 277 -7.81 -1.01 5.12
C ALA A 277 -7.15 -2.40 5.13
N GLY A 278 -5.92 -2.51 5.70
CA GLY A 278 -5.19 -3.77 5.88
C GLY A 278 -5.11 -4.67 4.63
N GLY A 279 -4.98 -4.10 3.43
CA GLY A 279 -5.04 -4.84 2.17
C GLY A 279 -6.41 -5.46 1.94
N ALA A 280 -6.56 -6.77 2.16
CA ALA A 280 -7.84 -7.49 2.05
C ALA A 280 -8.68 -7.43 3.35
N TYR A 281 -8.11 -6.93 4.46
CA TYR A 281 -8.73 -6.96 5.78
C TYR A 281 -10.11 -6.28 5.81
N SER A 282 -10.26 -5.14 5.16
CA SER A 282 -11.55 -4.43 5.09
C SER A 282 -12.67 -5.23 4.41
N ALA A 283 -12.33 -6.20 3.56
CA ALA A 283 -13.30 -7.12 2.95
C ALA A 283 -13.55 -8.36 3.82
N LEU A 284 -12.57 -8.79 4.61
CA LEU A 284 -12.63 -9.98 5.45
C LEU A 284 -13.21 -9.69 6.85
N GLN A 285 -12.88 -8.52 7.41
CA GLN A 285 -13.29 -8.06 8.74
C GLN A 285 -13.93 -6.66 8.64
N PRO A 286 -15.07 -6.52 7.94
CA PRO A 286 -15.63 -5.21 7.58
C PRO A 286 -16.05 -4.36 8.79
N GLU A 287 -16.49 -4.99 9.88
CA GLU A 287 -16.92 -4.30 11.10
C GLU A 287 -15.72 -3.69 11.81
N LEU A 288 -14.70 -4.49 12.12
CA LEU A 288 -13.47 -4.00 12.76
C LEU A 288 -12.72 -2.99 11.88
N ALA A 289 -12.66 -3.23 10.58
CA ALA A 289 -12.08 -2.28 9.63
C ALA A 289 -12.82 -0.95 9.63
N GLY A 290 -14.15 -0.99 9.74
CA GLY A 290 -15.01 0.19 9.86
C GLY A 290 -14.72 0.98 11.14
N GLU A 291 -14.67 0.31 12.29
CA GLU A 291 -14.36 0.95 13.57
C GLU A 291 -12.97 1.62 13.58
N ILE A 292 -11.95 0.93 13.04
CA ILE A 292 -10.60 1.50 12.90
C ILE A 292 -10.63 2.72 11.99
N ARG A 293 -11.36 2.64 10.86
CA ARG A 293 -11.53 3.76 9.93
C ARG A 293 -12.18 4.98 10.58
N GLU A 294 -13.26 4.78 11.35
CA GLU A 294 -13.96 5.91 11.99
C GLU A 294 -13.06 6.64 12.99
N ARG A 295 -12.19 5.92 13.70
CA ARG A 295 -11.16 6.56 14.56
C ARG A 295 -10.20 7.44 13.74
N LYS A 296 -9.73 6.95 12.59
CA LYS A 296 -8.85 7.71 11.69
C LYS A 296 -9.60 8.90 11.06
N VAL A 297 -10.85 8.73 10.67
CA VAL A 297 -11.71 9.80 10.13
C VAL A 297 -11.88 10.90 11.15
N ALA A 298 -12.12 10.58 12.42
CA ALA A 298 -12.24 11.57 13.48
C ALA A 298 -10.96 12.43 13.64
N THR A 299 -9.76 11.86 13.47
CA THR A 299 -8.51 12.65 13.50
C THR A 299 -8.39 13.58 12.29
N ILE A 300 -8.83 13.12 11.12
CA ILE A 300 -8.85 13.92 9.89
C ILE A 300 -9.87 15.07 10.02
N GLU A 301 -11.05 14.83 10.59
CA GLU A 301 -12.06 15.85 10.82
C GLU A 301 -11.54 16.95 11.76
N ARG A 302 -10.89 16.59 12.87
CA ARG A 302 -10.24 17.58 13.73
C ARG A 302 -9.16 18.39 13.02
N ALA A 303 -8.38 17.76 12.13
CA ALA A 303 -7.40 18.47 11.33
C ALA A 303 -8.06 19.42 10.32
N TYR A 304 -9.15 19.00 9.67
CA TYR A 304 -9.97 19.83 8.80
C TYR A 304 -10.55 21.05 9.56
N GLU A 305 -11.15 20.84 10.74
CA GLU A 305 -11.73 21.90 11.55
C GLU A 305 -10.70 22.97 11.96
N ARG A 306 -9.45 22.55 12.22
CA ARG A 306 -8.36 23.47 12.59
C ARG A 306 -7.79 24.25 11.43
N SER A 307 -7.73 23.65 10.22
CA SER A 307 -6.97 24.19 9.09
C SER A 307 -7.81 24.57 7.88
N GLY A 308 -9.05 24.08 7.78
CA GLY A 308 -9.87 24.19 6.57
C GLY A 308 -9.39 23.32 5.40
N ALA A 309 -8.39 22.44 5.60
CA ALA A 309 -7.80 21.62 4.54
C ALA A 309 -8.78 20.58 4.00
N THR A 310 -9.14 20.67 2.73
CA THR A 310 -10.08 19.75 2.07
C THR A 310 -9.39 18.60 1.35
N VAL A 311 -8.06 18.59 1.32
CA VAL A 311 -7.25 17.54 0.69
C VAL A 311 -6.48 16.76 1.73
N VAL A 312 -6.60 15.44 1.69
CA VAL A 312 -5.81 14.48 2.48
C VAL A 312 -4.90 13.71 1.53
N VAL A 313 -3.63 13.57 1.86
CA VAL A 313 -2.73 12.71 1.09
C VAL A 313 -2.43 11.40 1.79
N SER A 314 -2.38 10.31 1.01
CA SER A 314 -2.05 8.97 1.49
C SER A 314 -1.28 8.19 0.42
N ALA A 315 -0.05 7.79 0.73
CA ALA A 315 0.84 7.05 -0.19
C ALA A 315 0.56 5.54 -0.22
N ASN A 316 -0.73 5.15 -0.19
CA ASN A 316 -1.13 3.75 -0.27
C ASN A 316 -2.54 3.59 -0.83
N PRO A 317 -2.76 2.79 -1.90
CA PRO A 317 -4.06 2.67 -2.57
C PRO A 317 -5.16 2.13 -1.65
N GLY A 318 -4.85 1.16 -0.79
CA GLY A 318 -5.82 0.63 0.16
C GLY A 318 -6.32 1.69 1.14
N CYS A 319 -5.39 2.49 1.71
CA CYS A 319 -5.74 3.56 2.64
C CYS A 319 -6.54 4.67 1.94
N SER A 320 -6.07 5.17 0.79
CA SER A 320 -6.75 6.24 0.07
C SER A 320 -8.18 5.86 -0.32
N MET A 321 -8.39 4.67 -0.84
CA MET A 321 -9.72 4.19 -1.23
C MET A 321 -10.64 3.96 -0.04
N HIS A 322 -10.12 3.42 1.06
CA HIS A 322 -10.91 3.13 2.25
C HIS A 322 -11.34 4.40 2.99
N LEU A 323 -10.45 5.39 3.09
CA LEU A 323 -10.75 6.69 3.68
C LEU A 323 -11.66 7.54 2.77
N GLN A 324 -11.46 7.53 1.46
CA GLN A 324 -12.29 8.27 0.51
C GLN A 324 -13.77 7.90 0.61
N GLN A 325 -14.09 6.63 0.91
CA GLN A 325 -15.48 6.20 1.09
C GLN A 325 -16.19 6.93 2.23
N ALA A 326 -15.48 7.22 3.32
CA ALA A 326 -16.03 7.92 4.48
C ALA A 326 -15.96 9.44 4.33
N LEU A 327 -14.92 9.96 3.70
CA LEU A 327 -14.62 11.39 3.61
C LEU A 327 -15.33 12.10 2.45
N ALA A 328 -15.73 11.37 1.40
CA ALA A 328 -16.39 11.96 0.22
C ALA A 328 -17.66 12.74 0.57
N ALA A 329 -18.48 12.23 1.51
CA ALA A 329 -19.69 12.91 1.95
C ALA A 329 -19.43 14.22 2.73
N ARG A 330 -18.20 14.41 3.21
CA ARG A 330 -17.72 15.58 3.94
C ARG A 330 -17.03 16.61 3.04
N GLY A 331 -16.95 16.34 1.73
CA GLY A 331 -16.24 17.19 0.79
C GLY A 331 -14.72 17.13 0.88
N ILE A 332 -14.17 16.13 1.57
CA ILE A 332 -12.73 15.93 1.73
C ILE A 332 -12.27 14.89 0.70
N ASP A 333 -11.27 15.25 -0.11
CA ASP A 333 -10.70 14.42 -1.16
C ASP A 333 -9.41 13.74 -0.69
N VAL A 334 -9.23 12.45 -1.03
CA VAL A 334 -8.04 11.68 -0.65
C VAL A 334 -7.21 11.37 -1.89
N ARG A 335 -6.01 11.91 -1.96
CA ARG A 335 -5.11 11.80 -3.13
C ARG A 335 -3.80 11.12 -2.77
N HIS A 336 -3.08 10.70 -3.79
CA HIS A 336 -1.70 10.28 -3.60
C HIS A 336 -0.78 11.53 -3.60
N PRO A 337 0.24 11.64 -2.72
CA PRO A 337 1.09 12.84 -2.65
C PRO A 337 1.77 13.16 -3.97
N ILE A 338 2.20 12.13 -4.73
CA ILE A 338 2.84 12.31 -6.03
C ILE A 338 1.89 12.91 -7.09
N ASP A 339 0.56 12.70 -6.95
CA ASP A 339 -0.43 13.27 -7.85
C ASP A 339 -0.51 14.79 -7.67
N LEU A 340 -0.38 15.26 -6.42
CA LEU A 340 -0.32 16.70 -6.13
C LEU A 340 0.99 17.31 -6.60
N LEU A 341 2.13 16.62 -6.39
CA LEU A 341 3.42 17.08 -6.90
C LEU A 341 3.39 17.23 -8.43
N ALA A 342 2.86 16.23 -9.14
CA ALA A 342 2.74 16.29 -10.59
C ALA A 342 1.79 17.38 -11.08
N ALA A 343 0.73 17.69 -10.32
CA ALA A 343 -0.19 18.80 -10.62
C ALA A 343 0.44 20.17 -10.34
N ALA A 344 1.38 20.25 -9.40
CA ALA A 344 2.13 21.47 -9.09
C ALA A 344 3.27 21.77 -10.08
N LEU A 345 3.66 20.85 -10.95
CA LEU A 345 4.63 21.11 -12.02
C LEU A 345 4.15 22.23 -12.96
N PRO A 346 5.06 23.02 -13.55
CA PRO A 346 4.73 24.12 -14.44
C PRO A 346 3.93 23.74 -15.69
#